data_c98a47ae2d0441eaed36667a205cc435
#
_entry.id   c98a47ae2d0441eaed36667a205cc435
#
_cell.length_a   1.000
_cell.length_b   1.000
_cell.length_c   1.000
_cell.angle_alpha   90.00
_cell.angle_beta   90.00
_cell.angle_gamma   90.00
#
_symmetry.space_group_name_H-M   'P 1'
#
loop_
_entity.id
_entity.type
_entity.pdbx_description
1 polymer ?
#
loop_
_entity_poly.entity_id
_entity_poly.type
_entity_poly.pdbx_seq_one_letter_code
_entity_poly.pdbx_strand_id
1 'polypeptide(L)'
;MLSVPPHAAASVSKQYAKDGDLDLVGPMIPNLVGFPERGWFTAVYRWTTRPESLPDAGEWVPADAPGVPDWLLPFDGEVLAATDPATGEHLAGVGIKRHDAYGHELAVVTAPPARGRGLARRLVAQAARRVLDEGALPTDMHDPVNLASAAVAEAAGFRDLGWLAYGTTEAR
;
A
#
# COMPACT_ATOMS: atom_id res chain seq x y z
N MET A 1 -0.61 17.98 -3.69
CA MET A 1 0.14 18.83 -2.70
C MET A 1 1.43 18.10 -2.38
N LEU A 2 2.57 18.79 -2.39
CA LEU A 2 3.87 18.25 -1.98
C LEU A 2 4.25 18.88 -0.64
N SER A 3 4.51 18.05 0.38
CA SER A 3 5.00 18.48 1.69
C SER A 3 6.51 18.22 1.77
N VAL A 4 7.28 19.25 2.09
CA VAL A 4 8.73 19.17 2.26
C VAL A 4 9.15 19.91 3.53
N PRO A 5 10.32 19.60 4.12
CA PRO A 5 10.84 20.34 5.26
C PRO A 5 10.93 21.84 4.97
N PRO A 6 10.64 22.73 5.93
CA PRO A 6 10.61 24.17 5.71
C PRO A 6 11.88 24.74 5.09
N HIS A 7 13.06 24.24 5.48
CA HIS A 7 14.35 24.69 4.94
C HIS A 7 14.54 24.39 3.45
N ALA A 8 13.86 23.38 2.91
CA ALA A 8 13.95 22.97 1.50
C ALA A 8 12.86 23.61 0.62
N ALA A 9 11.82 24.20 1.22
CA ALA A 9 10.64 24.67 0.49
C ALA A 9 10.98 25.66 -0.63
N ALA A 10 11.87 26.61 -0.38
CA ALA A 10 12.28 27.60 -1.37
C ALA A 10 13.01 26.97 -2.57
N SER A 11 13.91 26.02 -2.32
CA SER A 11 14.68 25.34 -3.36
C SER A 11 13.78 24.44 -4.23
N VAL A 12 12.88 23.70 -3.60
CA VAL A 12 11.92 22.84 -4.30
C VAL A 12 10.94 23.68 -5.12
N SER A 13 10.39 24.77 -4.54
CA SER A 13 9.49 25.68 -5.27
C SER A 13 10.16 26.32 -6.46
N LYS A 14 11.42 26.74 -6.34
CA LYS A 14 12.20 27.32 -7.45
C LYS A 14 12.40 26.31 -8.58
N GLN A 15 12.72 25.06 -8.23
CA GLN A 15 12.91 24.01 -9.23
C GLN A 15 11.60 23.67 -9.93
N TYR A 16 10.52 23.53 -9.16
CA TYR A 16 9.20 23.28 -9.73
C TYR A 16 8.71 24.41 -10.63
N ALA A 17 8.95 25.68 -10.25
CA ALA A 17 8.59 26.81 -11.08
C ALA A 17 9.35 26.85 -12.42
N LYS A 18 10.55 26.25 -12.48
CA LYS A 18 11.35 26.14 -13.69
C LYS A 18 10.85 25.01 -14.62
N ASP A 19 10.58 23.85 -14.06
CA ASP A 19 10.34 22.63 -14.83
C ASP A 19 8.84 22.32 -15.00
N GLY A 20 7.98 22.79 -14.06
CA GLY A 20 6.51 22.71 -14.13
C GLY A 20 5.90 21.31 -13.93
N ASP A 21 6.74 20.29 -13.75
CA ASP A 21 6.33 18.89 -13.70
C ASP A 21 7.01 18.16 -12.54
N LEU A 22 6.21 17.45 -11.71
CA LEU A 22 6.72 16.67 -10.60
C LEU A 22 7.51 15.44 -11.05
N ASP A 23 7.22 14.88 -12.19
CA ASP A 23 7.98 13.74 -12.73
C ASP A 23 9.42 14.13 -13.10
N LEU A 24 9.63 15.40 -13.49
CA LEU A 24 10.96 15.96 -13.74
C LEU A 24 11.67 16.41 -12.46
N VAL A 25 10.94 17.04 -11.54
CA VAL A 25 11.49 17.58 -10.29
C VAL A 25 11.66 16.50 -9.22
N GLY A 26 10.79 15.50 -9.21
CA GLY A 26 10.74 14.44 -8.20
C GLY A 26 12.08 13.78 -7.93
N PRO A 27 12.80 13.28 -8.94
CA PRO A 27 14.11 12.65 -8.75
C PRO A 27 15.18 13.54 -8.10
N MET A 28 14.99 14.87 -8.13
CA MET A 28 15.91 15.84 -7.51
C MET A 28 15.54 16.13 -6.05
N ILE A 29 14.29 15.88 -5.65
CA ILE A 29 13.76 16.22 -4.33
C ILE A 29 14.57 15.57 -3.20
N PRO A 30 14.93 14.28 -3.23
CA PRO A 30 15.73 13.68 -2.16
C PRO A 30 16.99 14.48 -1.86
N ASN A 31 17.72 14.87 -2.88
CA ASN A 31 18.93 15.70 -2.73
C ASN A 31 18.62 17.11 -2.17
N LEU A 32 17.56 17.75 -2.67
CA LEU A 32 17.16 19.09 -2.23
C LEU A 32 16.70 19.13 -0.77
N VAL A 33 16.18 18.02 -0.24
CA VAL A 33 15.73 17.91 1.15
C VAL A 33 16.77 17.30 2.10
N GLY A 34 17.97 17.00 1.60
CA GLY A 34 19.11 16.54 2.40
C GLY A 34 19.23 15.01 2.55
N PHE A 35 18.59 14.24 1.67
CA PHE A 35 18.64 12.77 1.63
C PHE A 35 19.11 12.26 0.26
N PRO A 36 20.33 12.61 -0.20
CA PRO A 36 20.79 12.28 -1.54
C PRO A 36 20.90 10.76 -1.82
N GLU A 37 21.00 9.96 -0.77
CA GLU A 37 21.06 8.49 -0.82
C GLU A 37 19.69 7.83 -1.06
N ARG A 38 18.59 8.58 -0.94
CA ARG A 38 17.23 8.07 -1.15
C ARG A 38 16.82 8.22 -2.61
N GLY A 39 16.05 7.26 -3.09
CA GLY A 39 15.38 7.36 -4.37
C GLY A 39 14.07 8.14 -4.26
N TRP A 40 13.46 8.41 -5.40
CA TRP A 40 12.11 8.96 -5.54
C TRP A 40 11.19 7.89 -6.08
N PHE A 41 9.94 7.87 -5.64
CA PHE A 41 8.91 7.04 -6.24
C PHE A 41 7.62 7.82 -6.50
N THR A 42 6.91 7.36 -7.51
CA THR A 42 5.53 7.73 -7.79
C THR A 42 4.68 6.48 -7.68
N ALA A 43 3.54 6.57 -7.04
CA ALA A 43 2.59 5.46 -6.92
C ALA A 43 1.17 5.94 -7.27
N VAL A 44 0.36 5.06 -7.84
CA VAL A 44 -1.08 5.27 -7.90
C VAL A 44 -1.63 5.15 -6.49
N TYR A 45 -2.39 6.16 -6.05
CA TYR A 45 -2.99 6.19 -4.72
C TYR A 45 -4.50 6.02 -4.82
N ARG A 46 -5.03 5.03 -4.13
CA ARG A 46 -6.45 4.69 -4.13
C ARG A 46 -6.97 4.59 -2.70
N TRP A 47 -8.26 4.80 -2.55
CA TRP A 47 -8.97 4.62 -1.29
C TRP A 47 -10.42 4.22 -1.54
N THR A 48 -11.11 3.69 -0.52
CA THR A 48 -12.52 3.35 -0.63
C THR A 48 -13.25 3.53 0.70
N THR A 49 -14.50 3.98 0.62
CA THR A 49 -15.46 3.92 1.73
C THR A 49 -16.51 2.82 1.51
N ARG A 50 -16.41 2.10 0.40
CA ARG A 50 -17.36 1.05 -0.01
C ARG A 50 -16.60 -0.09 -0.68
N PRO A 51 -15.85 -0.89 0.10
CA PRO A 51 -15.19 -2.08 -0.44
C PRO A 51 -16.25 -3.06 -0.98
N GLU A 52 -15.86 -3.82 -2.00
CA GLU A 52 -16.74 -4.82 -2.60
C GLU A 52 -17.17 -5.87 -1.57
N SER A 53 -18.44 -6.30 -1.68
CA SER A 53 -19.04 -7.34 -0.83
C SER A 53 -18.59 -8.74 -1.28
N LEU A 54 -17.29 -8.98 -1.24
CA LEU A 54 -16.71 -10.28 -1.56
C LEU A 54 -16.73 -11.20 -0.30
N PRO A 55 -16.89 -12.52 -0.48
CA PRO A 55 -16.78 -13.47 0.62
C PRO A 55 -15.41 -13.38 1.29
N ASP A 56 -15.37 -13.53 2.61
CA ASP A 56 -14.13 -13.62 3.36
C ASP A 56 -13.24 -14.77 2.86
N ALA A 57 -11.93 -14.58 2.94
CA ALA A 57 -10.98 -15.55 2.41
C ALA A 57 -9.83 -15.86 3.37
N GLY A 58 -9.76 -15.19 4.51
CA GLY A 58 -8.70 -15.36 5.49
C GLY A 58 -9.20 -15.21 6.91
N GLU A 59 -8.31 -15.54 7.84
CA GLU A 59 -8.49 -15.38 9.27
C GLU A 59 -7.50 -14.35 9.81
N TRP A 60 -7.92 -13.59 10.82
CA TRP A 60 -7.03 -12.66 11.53
C TRP A 60 -6.22 -13.46 12.55
N VAL A 61 -4.91 -13.39 12.40
CA VAL A 61 -3.96 -14.11 13.25
C VAL A 61 -2.85 -13.16 13.70
N PRO A 62 -2.19 -13.41 14.84
CA PRO A 62 -0.99 -12.65 15.21
C PRO A 62 0.08 -12.70 14.10
N ALA A 63 0.78 -11.59 13.86
CA ALA A 63 1.81 -11.52 12.81
C ALA A 63 2.96 -12.52 13.02
N ASP A 64 3.22 -12.92 14.27
CA ASP A 64 4.23 -13.90 14.68
C ASP A 64 3.67 -15.33 14.84
N ALA A 65 2.42 -15.59 14.44
CA ALA A 65 1.83 -16.92 14.53
C ALA A 65 2.56 -17.92 13.61
N PRO A 66 2.65 -19.21 14.02
CA PRO A 66 3.27 -20.24 13.21
C PRO A 66 2.66 -20.33 11.80
N GLY A 67 3.52 -20.35 10.76
CA GLY A 67 3.10 -20.42 9.37
C GLY A 67 2.77 -19.08 8.72
N VAL A 68 2.78 -17.98 9.46
CA VAL A 68 2.72 -16.63 8.91
C VAL A 68 4.09 -16.29 8.30
N PRO A 69 4.18 -15.84 7.04
CA PRO A 69 5.45 -15.53 6.41
C PRO A 69 6.09 -14.26 6.96
N ASP A 70 7.42 -14.20 6.99
CA ASP A 70 8.24 -13.13 7.59
C ASP A 70 7.90 -11.72 7.08
N TRP A 71 7.44 -11.58 5.85
CA TRP A 71 7.07 -10.27 5.31
C TRP A 71 5.86 -9.63 6.04
N LEU A 72 5.07 -10.41 6.78
CA LEU A 72 3.97 -9.92 7.61
C LEU A 72 4.41 -9.50 9.03
N LEU A 73 5.59 -9.92 9.50
CA LEU A 73 6.11 -9.57 10.83
C LEU A 73 6.20 -8.04 11.11
N PRO A 74 6.54 -7.17 10.12
CA PRO A 74 6.59 -5.74 10.37
C PRO A 74 5.23 -5.06 10.60
N PHE A 75 4.11 -5.76 10.38
CA PHE A 75 2.78 -5.20 10.62
C PHE A 75 2.37 -5.47 12.07
N ASP A 76 2.11 -4.40 12.82
CA ASP A 76 1.74 -4.48 14.23
C ASP A 76 0.39 -5.17 14.43
N GLY A 77 0.33 -6.07 15.41
CA GLY A 77 -0.90 -6.76 15.83
C GLY A 77 -1.27 -7.95 14.96
N GLU A 78 -2.53 -7.97 14.51
CA GLU A 78 -3.06 -9.05 13.67
C GLU A 78 -2.90 -8.75 12.19
N VAL A 79 -2.60 -9.80 11.44
CA VAL A 79 -2.56 -9.83 9.98
C VAL A 79 -3.64 -10.77 9.45
N LEU A 80 -4.12 -10.52 8.24
CA LEU A 80 -5.11 -11.39 7.61
C LEU A 80 -4.40 -12.45 6.77
N ALA A 81 -4.58 -13.72 7.10
CA ALA A 81 -3.93 -14.84 6.43
C ALA A 81 -4.93 -15.81 5.84
N ALA A 82 -4.73 -16.21 4.59
CA ALA A 82 -5.42 -17.33 3.95
C ALA A 82 -4.46 -18.52 3.86
N THR A 83 -4.91 -19.68 4.37
CA THR A 83 -4.15 -20.92 4.35
C THR A 83 -4.89 -22.01 3.57
N ASP A 84 -4.18 -23.00 3.11
CA ASP A 84 -4.77 -24.21 2.53
C ASP A 84 -5.39 -25.05 3.68
N PRO A 85 -6.69 -25.35 3.63
CA PRO A 85 -7.36 -26.06 4.72
C PRO A 85 -6.88 -27.51 4.89
N ALA A 86 -6.25 -28.11 3.89
CA ALA A 86 -5.76 -29.47 3.95
C ALA A 86 -4.33 -29.57 4.47
N THR A 87 -3.48 -28.57 4.15
CA THR A 87 -2.05 -28.60 4.47
C THR A 87 -1.63 -27.58 5.52
N GLY A 88 -2.45 -26.52 5.74
CA GLY A 88 -2.08 -25.38 6.56
C GLY A 88 -1.08 -24.42 5.88
N GLU A 89 -0.70 -24.67 4.62
CA GLU A 89 0.25 -23.84 3.89
C GLU A 89 -0.32 -22.45 3.65
N HIS A 90 0.51 -21.40 3.83
CA HIS A 90 0.12 -20.01 3.56
C HIS A 90 -0.08 -19.77 2.06
N LEU A 91 -1.23 -19.25 1.69
CA LEU A 91 -1.61 -18.97 0.30
C LEU A 91 -1.56 -17.49 -0.05
N ALA A 92 -2.01 -16.63 0.85
CA ALA A 92 -2.02 -15.18 0.67
C ALA A 92 -2.20 -14.48 2.01
N GLY A 93 -1.76 -13.23 2.12
CA GLY A 93 -1.96 -12.44 3.33
C GLY A 93 -2.08 -10.95 3.06
N VAL A 94 -2.65 -10.24 4.03
CA VAL A 94 -2.73 -8.78 4.07
C VAL A 94 -2.22 -8.27 5.42
N GLY A 95 -1.28 -7.32 5.36
CA GLY A 95 -0.89 -6.50 6.49
C GLY A 95 -1.49 -5.10 6.38
N ILE A 96 -1.77 -4.47 7.53
CA ILE A 96 -2.29 -3.11 7.61
C ILE A 96 -1.21 -2.19 8.15
N LYS A 97 -0.76 -1.21 7.34
CA LYS A 97 0.15 -0.15 7.77
C LYS A 97 -0.66 1.00 8.35
N ARG A 98 -0.56 1.19 9.64
CA ARG A 98 -1.24 2.27 10.38
C ARG A 98 -0.31 3.48 10.49
N HIS A 99 -0.24 4.30 9.42
CA HIS A 99 0.61 5.49 9.39
C HIS A 99 0.10 6.59 10.35
N ASP A 100 -1.22 6.69 10.52
CA ASP A 100 -1.90 7.63 11.42
C ASP A 100 -3.28 7.08 11.81
N ALA A 101 -4.09 7.90 12.50
CA ALA A 101 -5.43 7.51 12.94
C ALA A 101 -6.49 7.56 11.82
N TYR A 102 -6.17 8.07 10.64
CA TYR A 102 -7.16 8.38 9.60
C TYR A 102 -7.05 7.50 8.38
N GLY A 103 -5.85 7.13 7.97
CA GLY A 103 -5.58 6.35 6.76
C GLY A 103 -4.72 5.13 7.03
N HIS A 104 -5.22 3.94 6.68
CA HIS A 104 -4.50 2.69 6.84
C HIS A 104 -4.24 2.06 5.46
N GLU A 105 -2.97 1.88 5.13
CA GLU A 105 -2.55 1.28 3.85
C GLU A 105 -2.57 -0.25 3.94
N LEU A 106 -3.15 -0.89 2.93
CA LEU A 106 -3.20 -2.34 2.81
C LEU A 106 -2.06 -2.85 1.93
N ALA A 107 -1.26 -3.77 2.47
CA ALA A 107 -0.23 -4.49 1.73
C ALA A 107 -0.64 -5.94 1.53
N VAL A 108 -0.66 -6.44 0.30
CA VAL A 108 -1.11 -7.80 -0.02
C VAL A 108 -0.06 -8.56 -0.82
N VAL A 109 0.16 -9.83 -0.45
CA VAL A 109 0.97 -10.78 -1.24
C VAL A 109 0.24 -12.10 -1.36
N THR A 110 0.26 -12.69 -2.58
CA THR A 110 -0.25 -14.03 -2.85
C THR A 110 0.90 -14.93 -3.27
N ALA A 111 1.03 -16.08 -2.61
CA ALA A 111 2.03 -17.09 -2.95
C ALA A 111 1.88 -17.51 -4.42
N PRO A 112 2.99 -17.71 -5.17
CA PRO A 112 2.92 -18.01 -6.60
C PRO A 112 1.95 -19.13 -6.99
N PRO A 113 1.89 -20.28 -6.28
CA PRO A 113 0.94 -21.37 -6.62
C PRO A 113 -0.53 -21.02 -6.39
N ALA A 114 -0.81 -19.99 -5.58
CA ALA A 114 -2.17 -19.57 -5.23
C ALA A 114 -2.68 -18.40 -6.07
N ARG A 115 -1.86 -17.86 -6.98
CA ARG A 115 -2.26 -16.75 -7.87
C ARG A 115 -3.36 -17.15 -8.82
N GLY A 116 -4.10 -16.16 -9.34
CA GLY A 116 -5.22 -16.39 -10.26
C GLY A 116 -6.51 -16.93 -9.59
N ARG A 117 -6.48 -17.28 -8.31
CA ARG A 117 -7.63 -17.85 -7.57
C ARG A 117 -8.54 -16.79 -6.93
N GLY A 118 -8.23 -15.51 -7.11
CA GLY A 118 -9.02 -14.38 -6.58
C GLY A 118 -8.86 -14.15 -5.08
N LEU A 119 -7.85 -14.74 -4.41
CA LEU A 119 -7.63 -14.58 -2.98
C LEU A 119 -7.30 -13.13 -2.61
N ALA A 120 -6.36 -12.49 -3.32
CA ALA A 120 -5.94 -11.12 -3.02
C ALA A 120 -7.10 -10.13 -2.95
N ARG A 121 -7.97 -10.09 -3.97
CA ARG A 121 -9.12 -9.17 -4.00
C ARG A 121 -10.09 -9.40 -2.83
N ARG A 122 -10.28 -10.65 -2.43
CA ARG A 122 -11.17 -11.01 -1.31
C ARG A 122 -10.57 -10.59 0.02
N LEU A 123 -9.27 -10.85 0.22
CA LEU A 123 -8.54 -10.45 1.43
C LEU A 123 -8.46 -8.93 1.55
N VAL A 124 -8.17 -8.21 0.46
CA VAL A 124 -8.14 -6.74 0.45
C VAL A 124 -9.51 -6.16 0.78
N ALA A 125 -10.60 -6.69 0.20
CA ALA A 125 -11.96 -6.24 0.53
C ALA A 125 -12.32 -6.55 1.99
N GLN A 126 -11.93 -7.72 2.52
CA GLN A 126 -12.14 -8.10 3.92
C GLN A 126 -11.36 -7.18 4.87
N ALA A 127 -10.08 -6.90 4.58
CA ALA A 127 -9.26 -5.99 5.37
C ALA A 127 -9.78 -4.55 5.32
N ALA A 128 -10.25 -4.10 4.16
CA ALA A 128 -10.84 -2.77 4.00
C ALA A 128 -12.09 -2.57 4.87
N ARG A 129 -12.95 -3.58 5.00
CA ARG A 129 -14.11 -3.53 5.91
C ARG A 129 -13.66 -3.34 7.35
N ARG A 130 -12.67 -4.12 7.81
CA ARG A 130 -12.13 -3.96 9.17
C ARG A 130 -11.56 -2.56 9.41
N VAL A 131 -10.81 -2.01 8.47
CA VAL A 131 -10.27 -0.64 8.59
C VAL A 131 -11.38 0.40 8.75
N LEU A 132 -12.47 0.25 7.99
CA LEU A 132 -13.65 1.13 8.14
C LEU A 132 -14.33 0.95 9.50
N ASP A 133 -14.44 -0.27 10.00
CA ASP A 133 -15.00 -0.58 11.33
C ASP A 133 -14.13 0.01 12.45
N GLU A 134 -12.82 0.12 12.25
CA GLU A 134 -11.86 0.81 13.13
C GLU A 134 -11.99 2.35 13.04
N GLY A 135 -12.80 2.89 12.13
CA GLY A 135 -13.01 4.33 11.94
C GLY A 135 -11.97 5.02 11.06
N ALA A 136 -11.12 4.26 10.37
CA ALA A 136 -10.10 4.76 9.45
C ALA A 136 -10.49 4.52 7.98
N LEU A 137 -9.78 5.16 7.05
CA LEU A 137 -9.96 5.01 5.61
C LEU A 137 -8.96 3.98 5.06
N PRO A 138 -9.41 2.87 4.47
CA PRO A 138 -8.51 1.94 3.82
C PRO A 138 -7.94 2.53 2.53
N THR A 139 -6.63 2.46 2.39
CA THR A 139 -5.88 2.99 1.25
C THR A 139 -5.04 1.89 0.60
N ASP A 140 -4.74 2.07 -0.68
CA ASP A 140 -3.87 1.22 -1.48
C ASP A 140 -2.88 2.08 -2.25
N MET A 141 -1.63 1.65 -2.28
CA MET A 141 -0.60 2.25 -3.13
C MET A 141 0.10 1.17 -3.94
N HIS A 142 0.27 1.43 -5.24
CA HIS A 142 1.02 0.52 -6.10
C HIS A 142 1.78 1.28 -7.18
N ASP A 143 2.87 0.68 -7.64
CA ASP A 143 3.62 1.18 -8.79
C ASP A 143 2.68 1.28 -10.01
N PRO A 144 2.70 2.39 -10.77
CA PRO A 144 1.87 2.56 -11.97
C PRO A 144 1.98 1.43 -13.00
N VAL A 145 3.12 0.72 -13.05
CA VAL A 145 3.32 -0.42 -13.96
C VAL A 145 2.89 -1.76 -13.36
N ASN A 146 2.51 -1.80 -12.07
CA ASN A 146 2.03 -3.02 -11.41
C ASN A 146 0.55 -3.28 -11.71
N LEU A 147 0.27 -3.78 -12.91
CA LEU A 147 -1.09 -4.07 -13.37
C LEU A 147 -1.81 -5.12 -12.51
N ALA A 148 -1.07 -6.02 -11.87
CA ALA A 148 -1.66 -7.02 -10.98
C ALA A 148 -2.24 -6.39 -9.72
N SER A 149 -1.51 -5.48 -9.07
CA SER A 149 -2.02 -4.71 -7.93
C SER A 149 -3.18 -3.81 -8.33
N ALA A 150 -3.08 -3.12 -9.47
CA ALA A 150 -4.16 -2.30 -10.01
C ALA A 150 -5.47 -3.11 -10.17
N ALA A 151 -5.41 -4.31 -10.73
CA ALA A 151 -6.56 -5.19 -10.91
C ALA A 151 -7.13 -5.71 -9.58
N VAL A 152 -6.27 -6.00 -8.59
CA VAL A 152 -6.71 -6.39 -7.24
C VAL A 152 -7.44 -5.25 -6.56
N ALA A 153 -6.86 -4.05 -6.57
CA ALA A 153 -7.45 -2.86 -5.96
C ALA A 153 -8.83 -2.55 -6.57
N GLU A 154 -8.93 -2.51 -7.90
CA GLU A 154 -10.22 -2.26 -8.59
C GLU A 154 -11.27 -3.31 -8.22
N ALA A 155 -10.90 -4.60 -8.25
CA ALA A 155 -11.80 -5.71 -7.92
C ALA A 155 -12.19 -5.76 -6.43
N ALA A 156 -11.46 -5.09 -5.54
CA ALA A 156 -11.77 -4.93 -4.13
C ALA A 156 -12.57 -3.65 -3.80
N GLY A 157 -12.84 -2.79 -4.81
CA GLY A 157 -13.63 -1.57 -4.67
C GLY A 157 -12.81 -0.29 -4.49
N PHE A 158 -11.49 -0.33 -4.76
CA PHE A 158 -10.62 0.84 -4.76
C PHE A 158 -10.49 1.40 -6.17
N ARG A 159 -11.38 2.32 -6.51
CA ARG A 159 -11.41 2.94 -7.84
C ARG A 159 -10.19 3.83 -8.07
N ASP A 160 -9.69 3.81 -9.30
CA ASP A 160 -8.69 4.80 -9.73
C ASP A 160 -9.38 6.15 -9.99
N LEU A 161 -9.03 7.14 -9.18
CA LEU A 161 -9.51 8.52 -9.30
C LEU A 161 -8.44 9.45 -9.88
N GLY A 162 -7.34 8.90 -10.40
CA GLY A 162 -6.21 9.66 -10.94
C GLY A 162 -5.34 10.29 -9.86
N TRP A 163 -5.38 9.80 -8.61
CA TRP A 163 -4.53 10.31 -7.55
C TRP A 163 -3.17 9.63 -7.55
N LEU A 164 -2.14 10.42 -7.34
CA LEU A 164 -0.77 9.95 -7.24
C LEU A 164 -0.19 10.29 -5.87
N ALA A 165 0.53 9.35 -5.30
CA ALA A 165 1.39 9.56 -4.14
C ALA A 165 2.84 9.66 -4.60
N TYR A 166 3.58 10.53 -3.94
CA TYR A 166 5.00 10.74 -4.19
C TYR A 166 5.76 10.61 -2.88
N GLY A 167 6.94 10.05 -2.95
CA GLY A 167 7.75 9.91 -1.76
C GLY A 167 9.20 9.52 -2.05
N THR A 168 9.97 9.40 -0.96
CA THR A 168 11.34 8.91 -1.03
C THR A 168 11.40 7.45 -0.60
N THR A 169 12.21 6.65 -1.28
CA THR A 169 12.54 5.29 -0.82
C THR A 169 13.48 5.35 0.39
N GLU A 170 13.58 4.26 1.13
CA GLU A 170 14.66 4.10 2.10
C GLU A 170 16.02 4.14 1.41
N ALA A 171 17.06 4.55 2.15
CA ALA A 171 18.43 4.47 1.67
C ALA A 171 18.78 3.00 1.39
N ARG A 172 19.40 2.74 0.24
CA ARG A 172 19.87 1.40 -0.13
C ARG A 172 21.21 1.11 0.51
#